data_eb7d81e607062540df5b7c52835caf84
#
_entry.id   eb7d81e607062540df5b7c52835caf84
#
_cell.length_a   1.000
_cell.length_b   1.000
_cell.length_c   1.000
_cell.angle_alpha   90.00
_cell.angle_beta   90.00
_cell.angle_gamma   90.00
#
_symmetry.space_group_name_H-M   'P 1'
#
loop_
_entity.id
_entity.type
_entity.pdbx_description
1 polymer ?
#
loop_
_entity_poly.entity_id
_entity_poly.type
_entity_poly.pdbx_seq_one_letter_code
_entity_poly.pdbx_strand_id
1 'polypeptide(L)'
;PYYPVGTTCYVWNLQSDDLIAQTLETLRNSPFNKIRFCVFPKSYCYNSREPRSYPYEGTPVDGSAITEDNVWGYGPDSKGNNWDFERFNPKHFQHIEYCIGELQKLGIEADIILFHPYDRWGFSTMTPECNELYLKYTAARFSAFRNVWWSFANEYDLIKNKSIEDWERYAQIIVESDPYDHLRSIHNGNQ
;
A
#
# COMPACT_ATOMS: atom_id res chain seq x y z
N PRO A 1 21.58 7.48 -17.19
CA PRO A 1 20.36 8.12 -16.72
C PRO A 1 19.23 7.09 -16.65
N TYR A 2 18.42 7.09 -15.58
CA TYR A 2 17.22 6.28 -15.46
C TYR A 2 16.02 7.12 -15.86
N TYR A 3 15.21 6.62 -16.79
CA TYR A 3 13.99 7.27 -17.24
C TYR A 3 12.79 6.42 -16.80
N PRO A 4 12.03 6.83 -15.77
CA PRO A 4 10.89 6.05 -15.30
C PRO A 4 9.75 6.09 -16.33
N VAL A 5 9.36 4.91 -16.80
CA VAL A 5 8.12 4.69 -17.56
C VAL A 5 7.21 3.87 -16.65
N GLY A 6 6.36 4.58 -15.90
CA GLY A 6 5.58 3.99 -14.83
C GLY A 6 4.15 3.66 -15.22
N THR A 7 3.58 2.70 -14.53
CA THR A 7 2.15 2.42 -14.51
C THR A 7 1.65 2.32 -13.07
N THR A 8 0.33 2.33 -12.89
CA THR A 8 -0.30 2.17 -11.58
C THR A 8 -1.30 1.03 -11.63
N CYS A 9 -1.15 0.09 -10.69
CA CYS A 9 -2.12 -0.96 -10.43
C CYS A 9 -2.21 -1.17 -8.92
N TYR A 10 -3.06 -0.39 -8.26
CA TYR A 10 -3.05 -0.18 -6.81
C TYR A 10 -3.05 -1.45 -5.96
N VAL A 11 -3.76 -2.48 -6.38
CA VAL A 11 -3.96 -3.70 -5.56
C VAL A 11 -3.70 -4.99 -6.32
N TRP A 12 -2.90 -4.96 -7.37
CA TRP A 12 -2.55 -6.16 -8.13
C TRP A 12 -1.93 -7.24 -7.23
N ASN A 13 -1.13 -6.81 -6.26
CA ASN A 13 -0.46 -7.63 -5.26
C ASN A 13 -1.41 -8.33 -4.29
N LEU A 14 -2.66 -7.91 -4.19
CA LEU A 14 -3.67 -8.48 -3.28
C LEU A 14 -4.78 -9.26 -4.01
N GLN A 15 -4.58 -9.53 -5.28
CA GLN A 15 -5.49 -10.32 -6.11
C GLN A 15 -5.22 -11.82 -6.02
N SER A 16 -5.97 -12.63 -6.80
CA SER A 16 -5.71 -14.06 -6.96
C SER A 16 -4.36 -14.32 -7.62
N ASP A 17 -3.80 -15.51 -7.42
CA ASP A 17 -2.52 -15.89 -8.01
C ASP A 17 -2.54 -15.80 -9.54
N ASP A 18 -3.67 -16.14 -10.18
CA ASP A 18 -3.84 -16.04 -11.63
C ASP A 18 -3.75 -14.58 -12.12
N LEU A 19 -4.40 -13.64 -11.41
CA LEU A 19 -4.34 -12.22 -11.75
C LEU A 19 -2.96 -11.63 -11.49
N ILE A 20 -2.27 -12.07 -10.44
CA ILE A 20 -0.89 -11.68 -10.16
C ILE A 20 0.02 -12.18 -11.30
N ALA A 21 -0.10 -13.44 -11.68
CA ALA A 21 0.68 -14.01 -12.77
C ALA A 21 0.43 -13.30 -14.11
N GLN A 22 -0.84 -13.00 -14.42
CA GLN A 22 -1.21 -12.23 -15.60
C GLN A 22 -0.64 -10.80 -15.58
N THR A 23 -0.63 -10.15 -14.42
CA THR A 23 -0.04 -8.80 -14.27
C THR A 23 1.47 -8.85 -14.51
N LEU A 24 2.17 -9.81 -13.94
CA LEU A 24 3.61 -9.98 -14.14
C LEU A 24 3.96 -10.29 -15.61
N GLU A 25 3.15 -11.10 -16.28
CA GLU A 25 3.34 -11.39 -17.70
C GLU A 25 3.08 -10.15 -18.57
N THR A 26 2.06 -9.37 -18.24
CA THR A 26 1.78 -8.09 -18.92
C THR A 26 2.95 -7.11 -18.73
N LEU A 27 3.48 -7.00 -17.53
CA LEU A 27 4.64 -6.14 -17.23
C LEU A 27 5.89 -6.59 -17.99
N ARG A 28 6.15 -7.90 -18.07
CA ARG A 28 7.28 -8.46 -18.83
C ARG A 28 7.26 -8.06 -20.28
N ASN A 29 6.09 -7.96 -20.88
CA ASN A 29 5.88 -7.64 -22.30
C ASN A 29 5.57 -6.16 -22.56
N SER A 30 5.71 -5.31 -21.55
CA SER A 30 5.44 -3.87 -21.62
C SER A 30 6.72 -3.04 -21.54
N PRO A 31 6.68 -1.75 -21.91
CA PRO A 31 7.82 -0.84 -21.73
C PRO A 31 7.93 -0.32 -20.29
N PHE A 32 7.08 -0.74 -19.37
CA PHE A 32 7.08 -0.23 -18.01
C PHE A 32 8.28 -0.75 -17.22
N ASN A 33 8.98 0.16 -16.57
CA ASN A 33 10.08 -0.14 -15.65
C ASN A 33 9.79 0.27 -14.20
N LYS A 34 8.56 0.72 -13.93
CA LYS A 34 8.08 1.08 -12.60
C LYS A 34 6.58 0.78 -12.49
N ILE A 35 6.16 0.18 -11.36
CA ILE A 35 4.75 0.00 -11.02
C ILE A 35 4.44 0.56 -9.64
N ARG A 36 3.33 1.29 -9.53
CA ARG A 36 2.85 1.89 -8.30
C ARG A 36 1.70 1.07 -7.72
N PHE A 37 1.81 0.68 -6.43
CA PHE A 37 0.80 -0.13 -5.75
C PHE A 37 0.79 0.07 -4.24
N CYS A 38 -0.31 -0.34 -3.58
CA CYS A 38 -0.56 -0.09 -2.16
C CYS A 38 -0.13 -1.26 -1.28
N VAL A 39 0.34 -0.95 -0.06
CA VAL A 39 0.49 -1.92 1.03
C VAL A 39 -0.88 -2.29 1.59
N PHE A 40 -1.69 -1.28 1.89
CA PHE A 40 -3.06 -1.49 2.37
C PHE A 40 -4.01 -1.87 1.25
N PRO A 41 -5.01 -2.72 1.53
CA PRO A 41 -6.10 -2.96 0.60
C PRO A 41 -6.78 -1.64 0.19
N LYS A 42 -7.23 -1.58 -1.05
CA LYS A 42 -7.97 -0.43 -1.58
C LYS A 42 -9.26 -0.92 -2.21
N SER A 43 -10.39 -0.35 -1.82
CA SER A 43 -11.68 -0.55 -2.49
C SER A 43 -11.92 0.56 -3.53
N TYR A 44 -12.47 0.20 -4.67
CA TYR A 44 -12.94 1.11 -5.71
C TYR A 44 -13.82 0.37 -6.73
N CYS A 45 -14.57 1.08 -7.55
CA CYS A 45 -15.61 0.50 -8.43
C CYS A 45 -15.16 -0.63 -9.35
N TYR A 46 -13.88 -0.73 -9.67
CA TYR A 46 -13.32 -1.81 -10.49
C TYR A 46 -12.70 -2.95 -9.69
N ASN A 47 -12.73 -2.87 -8.37
CA ASN A 47 -12.20 -3.88 -7.47
C ASN A 47 -13.18 -4.18 -6.34
N SER A 48 -14.17 -5.00 -6.66
CA SER A 48 -15.22 -5.43 -5.73
C SER A 48 -14.90 -6.74 -4.99
N ARG A 49 -13.64 -7.17 -4.99
CA ARG A 49 -13.22 -8.40 -4.33
C ARG A 49 -12.59 -8.11 -2.99
N GLU A 50 -12.82 -9.02 -2.04
CA GLU A 50 -12.06 -9.00 -0.80
C GLU A 50 -10.56 -9.22 -1.11
N PRO A 51 -9.65 -8.50 -0.41
CA PRO A 51 -8.22 -8.73 -0.57
C PRO A 51 -7.86 -10.13 -0.05
N ARG A 52 -6.79 -10.70 -0.60
CA ARG A 52 -6.33 -12.02 -0.17
C ARG A 52 -5.85 -12.08 1.29
N SER A 53 -5.49 -10.96 1.86
CA SER A 53 -5.04 -10.82 3.24
C SER A 53 -5.09 -9.38 3.71
N TYR A 54 -5.03 -9.20 5.02
CA TYR A 54 -4.98 -7.90 5.68
C TYR A 54 -3.67 -7.73 6.44
N PRO A 55 -3.19 -6.49 6.66
CA PRO A 55 -1.88 -6.21 7.26
C PRO A 55 -1.80 -6.48 8.75
N TYR A 56 -2.94 -6.61 9.43
CA TYR A 56 -3.04 -6.83 10.88
C TYR A 56 -3.82 -8.08 11.22
N GLU A 57 -3.61 -8.59 12.42
CA GLU A 57 -4.48 -9.60 13.02
C GLU A 57 -5.86 -9.01 13.31
N GLY A 58 -6.89 -9.80 13.13
CA GLY A 58 -8.27 -9.37 13.30
C GLY A 58 -9.14 -9.66 12.09
N THR A 59 -10.30 -9.03 12.05
CA THR A 59 -11.28 -9.21 10.98
C THR A 59 -11.98 -7.90 10.64
N PRO A 60 -12.35 -7.67 9.38
CA PRO A 60 -13.30 -6.63 9.06
C PRO A 60 -14.66 -7.02 9.68
N VAL A 61 -15.34 -6.07 10.29
CA VAL A 61 -16.67 -6.32 10.88
C VAL A 61 -17.73 -6.48 9.83
N ASP A 62 -17.62 -5.73 8.77
CA ASP A 62 -18.46 -5.93 7.63
C ASP A 62 -17.88 -7.07 6.78
N GLY A 63 -18.28 -8.31 7.12
CA GLY A 63 -17.99 -9.50 6.31
C GLY A 63 -18.80 -9.56 5.03
N SER A 64 -19.52 -8.49 4.66
CA SER A 64 -20.22 -8.42 3.39
C SER A 64 -19.20 -8.32 2.26
N ALA A 65 -19.45 -9.06 1.20
CA ALA A 65 -18.66 -8.95 -0.03
C ALA A 65 -18.63 -7.48 -0.50
N ILE A 66 -17.51 -7.04 -1.06
CA ILE A 66 -17.45 -5.74 -1.71
C ILE A 66 -18.36 -5.79 -2.94
N THR A 67 -19.33 -4.91 -2.97
CA THR A 67 -20.28 -4.75 -4.08
C THR A 67 -20.14 -3.36 -4.68
N GLU A 68 -20.75 -3.14 -5.84
CA GLU A 68 -20.80 -1.81 -6.46
C GLU A 68 -21.47 -0.78 -5.54
N ASP A 69 -22.42 -1.20 -4.72
CA ASP A 69 -23.17 -0.31 -3.80
C ASP A 69 -22.35 0.09 -2.56
N ASN A 70 -21.44 -0.77 -2.11
CA ASN A 70 -20.66 -0.54 -0.86
C ASN A 70 -19.18 -0.24 -1.08
N VAL A 71 -18.69 -0.33 -2.31
CA VAL A 71 -17.28 -0.09 -2.66
C VAL A 71 -16.82 1.34 -2.37
N TRP A 72 -17.74 2.28 -2.33
CA TRP A 72 -17.48 3.70 -2.04
C TRP A 72 -17.63 4.05 -0.56
N GLY A 73 -17.71 3.09 0.30
CA GLY A 73 -17.72 3.28 1.75
C GLY A 73 -16.41 3.90 2.27
N TYR A 74 -16.04 5.05 1.71
CA TYR A 74 -14.94 5.88 2.14
C TYR A 74 -15.35 6.61 3.39
N GLY A 75 -14.99 6.12 4.51
CA GLY A 75 -15.23 6.90 5.70
C GLY A 75 -14.32 6.47 6.83
N PRO A 76 -13.99 7.43 7.69
CA PRO A 76 -13.40 7.13 8.98
C PRO A 76 -14.33 6.25 9.84
N ASP A 77 -15.55 6.06 9.38
CA ASP A 77 -16.60 5.24 10.00
C ASP A 77 -16.55 3.77 9.56
N SER A 78 -15.37 3.22 9.41
CA SER A 78 -15.16 1.77 9.40
C SER A 78 -15.55 1.17 10.75
N LYS A 79 -16.73 1.57 11.23
CA LYS A 79 -17.31 1.12 12.49
C LYS A 79 -17.39 -0.38 12.48
N GLY A 80 -16.60 -0.94 13.36
CA GLY A 80 -16.70 -2.32 13.65
C GLY A 80 -15.61 -3.21 13.08
N ASN A 81 -14.59 -2.69 12.41
CA ASN A 81 -13.38 -3.45 12.15
C ASN A 81 -12.68 -3.77 13.48
N ASN A 82 -12.25 -5.01 13.62
CA ASN A 82 -11.64 -5.52 14.83
C ASN A 82 -10.17 -5.87 14.57
N TRP A 83 -9.35 -4.82 14.34
CA TRP A 83 -7.91 -4.97 14.12
C TRP A 83 -7.15 -4.77 15.42
N ASP A 84 -6.18 -5.66 15.65
CA ASP A 84 -5.12 -5.45 16.62
C ASP A 84 -3.95 -4.74 15.92
N PHE A 85 -3.92 -3.42 15.99
CA PHE A 85 -2.89 -2.60 15.33
C PHE A 85 -1.48 -2.75 15.91
N GLU A 86 -1.30 -3.49 17.01
CA GLU A 86 0.01 -3.84 17.55
C GLU A 86 0.51 -5.20 17.00
N ARG A 87 -0.35 -5.97 16.34
CA ARG A 87 -0.04 -7.29 15.81
C ARG A 87 -0.19 -7.36 14.31
N PHE A 88 0.94 -7.22 13.63
CA PHE A 88 1.00 -7.39 12.18
C PHE A 88 0.71 -8.83 11.77
N ASN A 89 0.12 -8.99 10.59
CA ASN A 89 -0.02 -10.28 9.91
C ASN A 89 1.23 -10.53 9.04
N PRO A 90 2.20 -11.35 9.46
CA PRO A 90 3.44 -11.54 8.70
C PRO A 90 3.22 -12.10 7.30
N LYS A 91 2.16 -12.89 7.09
CA LYS A 91 1.85 -13.49 5.79
C LYS A 91 1.47 -12.46 4.74
N HIS A 92 0.79 -11.37 5.17
CA HIS A 92 0.47 -10.25 4.28
C HIS A 92 1.75 -9.60 3.75
N PHE A 93 2.68 -9.27 4.62
CA PHE A 93 3.95 -8.65 4.25
C PHE A 93 4.87 -9.60 3.46
N GLN A 94 4.96 -10.88 3.84
CA GLN A 94 5.70 -11.90 3.07
C GLN A 94 5.19 -12.02 1.64
N HIS A 95 3.88 -11.90 1.44
CA HIS A 95 3.31 -11.91 0.11
C HIS A 95 3.69 -10.66 -0.69
N ILE A 96 3.72 -9.49 -0.07
CA ILE A 96 4.19 -8.26 -0.72
C ILE A 96 5.69 -8.37 -1.04
N GLU A 97 6.51 -8.93 -0.16
CA GLU A 97 7.93 -9.23 -0.42
C GLU A 97 8.10 -10.13 -1.65
N TYR A 98 7.27 -11.15 -1.77
CA TYR A 98 7.24 -12.01 -2.96
C TYR A 98 6.95 -11.18 -4.23
N CYS A 99 5.93 -10.32 -4.20
CA CYS A 99 5.58 -9.45 -5.33
C CYS A 99 6.74 -8.48 -5.69
N ILE A 100 7.37 -7.84 -4.70
CA ILE A 100 8.54 -6.98 -4.89
C ILE A 100 9.68 -7.77 -5.54
N GLY A 101 9.94 -8.99 -5.06
CA GLY A 101 10.95 -9.87 -5.61
C GLY A 101 10.70 -10.27 -7.07
N GLU A 102 9.44 -10.54 -7.44
CA GLU A 102 9.06 -10.84 -8.82
C GLU A 102 9.27 -9.61 -9.73
N LEU A 103 8.90 -8.41 -9.27
CA LEU A 103 9.20 -7.17 -9.98
C LEU A 103 10.71 -6.95 -10.16
N GLN A 104 11.49 -7.23 -9.11
CA GLN A 104 12.96 -7.12 -9.17
C GLN A 104 13.58 -8.04 -10.24
N LYS A 105 13.06 -9.27 -10.39
CA LYS A 105 13.50 -10.21 -11.44
C LYS A 105 13.22 -9.68 -12.85
N LEU A 106 12.17 -8.88 -13.01
CA LEU A 106 11.80 -8.22 -14.26
C LEU A 106 12.54 -6.89 -14.49
N GLY A 107 13.34 -6.42 -13.51
CA GLY A 107 13.98 -5.11 -13.59
C GLY A 107 13.02 -3.93 -13.40
N ILE A 108 11.91 -4.17 -12.70
CA ILE A 108 10.84 -3.18 -12.49
C ILE A 108 10.90 -2.64 -11.07
N GLU A 109 10.84 -1.32 -10.94
CA GLU A 109 10.80 -0.62 -9.66
C GLU A 109 9.41 -0.76 -9.00
N ALA A 110 9.42 -1.07 -7.71
CA ALA A 110 8.25 -1.18 -6.85
C ALA A 110 8.00 0.16 -6.13
N ASP A 111 7.13 1.00 -6.67
CA ASP A 111 6.74 2.28 -6.08
C ASP A 111 5.59 2.03 -5.08
N ILE A 112 5.96 1.87 -3.81
CA ILE A 112 5.08 1.35 -2.75
C ILE A 112 4.34 2.50 -2.08
N ILE A 113 3.02 2.52 -2.21
CA ILE A 113 2.13 3.49 -1.56
C ILE A 113 1.88 3.02 -0.12
N LEU A 114 2.34 3.82 0.85
CA LEU A 114 2.21 3.52 2.27
C LEU A 114 0.81 3.84 2.81
N PHE A 115 0.22 4.97 2.39
CA PHE A 115 -1.12 5.40 2.81
C PHE A 115 -1.98 5.84 1.62
N HIS A 116 -3.30 5.71 1.77
CA HIS A 116 -4.28 6.24 0.83
C HIS A 116 -5.64 6.48 1.53
N PRO A 117 -6.51 7.37 1.01
CA PRO A 117 -7.81 7.67 1.62
C PRO A 117 -8.90 6.63 1.31
N TYR A 118 -8.68 5.72 0.36
CA TYR A 118 -9.68 4.80 -0.18
C TYR A 118 -9.76 3.51 0.65
N ASP A 119 -10.28 3.66 1.86
CA ASP A 119 -10.14 2.65 2.91
C ASP A 119 -11.46 2.45 3.67
N ARG A 120 -12.11 1.32 3.43
CA ARG A 120 -13.29 0.87 4.20
C ARG A 120 -12.91 0.09 5.47
N TRP A 121 -11.63 -0.20 5.68
CA TRP A 121 -11.14 -1.03 6.78
C TRP A 121 -10.55 -0.24 7.94
N GLY A 122 -10.39 1.07 7.82
CA GLY A 122 -9.95 1.96 8.90
C GLY A 122 -8.43 2.17 9.00
N PHE A 123 -7.64 1.68 8.06
CA PHE A 123 -6.17 1.85 8.09
C PHE A 123 -5.75 3.32 7.91
N SER A 124 -6.53 4.11 7.17
CA SER A 124 -6.28 5.55 7.00
C SER A 124 -6.52 6.36 8.28
N THR A 125 -7.25 5.79 9.25
CA THR A 125 -7.65 6.45 10.50
C THR A 125 -6.93 5.94 11.75
N MET A 126 -5.89 5.13 11.59
CA MET A 126 -5.03 4.67 12.68
C MET A 126 -4.45 5.85 13.45
N THR A 127 -4.19 5.63 14.76
CA THR A 127 -3.53 6.64 15.60
C THR A 127 -2.12 6.96 15.11
N PRO A 128 -1.54 8.12 15.49
CA PRO A 128 -0.15 8.44 15.16
C PRO A 128 0.84 7.35 15.57
N GLU A 129 0.68 6.76 16.76
CA GLU A 129 1.56 5.70 17.28
C GLU A 129 1.48 4.43 16.42
N CYS A 130 0.27 4.04 16.01
CA CYS A 130 0.07 2.90 15.12
C CYS A 130 0.65 3.16 13.73
N ASN A 131 0.51 4.39 13.22
CA ASN A 131 1.13 4.81 11.95
C ASN A 131 2.66 4.73 12.02
N GLU A 132 3.27 5.22 13.10
CA GLU A 132 4.73 5.15 13.29
C GLU A 132 5.22 3.70 13.37
N LEU A 133 4.52 2.85 14.13
CA LEU A 133 4.84 1.43 14.23
C LEU A 133 4.75 0.74 12.87
N TYR A 134 3.68 1.04 12.10
CA TYR A 134 3.50 0.53 10.75
C TYR A 134 4.64 0.93 9.81
N LEU A 135 5.05 2.19 9.82
CA LEU A 135 6.12 2.68 8.96
C LEU A 135 7.45 2.01 9.28
N LYS A 136 7.81 1.90 10.56
CA LYS A 136 9.02 1.20 11.02
C LYS A 136 9.02 -0.27 10.61
N TYR A 137 7.89 -0.96 10.82
CA TYR A 137 7.74 -2.36 10.44
C TYR A 137 7.85 -2.55 8.92
N THR A 138 7.18 -1.71 8.14
CA THR A 138 7.19 -1.78 6.67
C THR A 138 8.58 -1.49 6.11
N ALA A 139 9.29 -0.49 6.64
CA ALA A 139 10.67 -0.21 6.27
C ALA A 139 11.60 -1.38 6.61
N ALA A 140 11.48 -1.94 7.82
CA ALA A 140 12.28 -3.09 8.22
C ALA A 140 12.07 -4.33 7.32
N ARG A 141 10.88 -4.46 6.73
CA ARG A 141 10.54 -5.58 5.84
C ARG A 141 11.05 -5.36 4.41
N PHE A 142 10.89 -4.15 3.87
CA PHE A 142 11.03 -3.93 2.43
C PHE A 142 12.31 -3.21 2.03
N SER A 143 13.02 -2.52 2.91
CA SER A 143 14.22 -1.75 2.55
C SER A 143 15.40 -2.60 2.05
N ALA A 144 15.40 -3.91 2.29
CA ALA A 144 16.42 -4.80 1.72
C ALA A 144 16.26 -5.05 0.21
N PHE A 145 15.14 -4.68 -0.39
CA PHE A 145 14.90 -4.83 -1.83
C PHE A 145 15.36 -3.57 -2.57
N ARG A 146 16.36 -3.69 -3.43
CA ARG A 146 16.97 -2.57 -4.16
C ARG A 146 16.02 -1.81 -5.09
N ASN A 147 14.89 -2.40 -5.47
CA ASN A 147 13.90 -1.85 -6.39
C ASN A 147 12.70 -1.19 -5.68
N VAL A 148 12.82 -0.90 -4.40
CA VAL A 148 11.76 -0.23 -3.63
C VAL A 148 11.87 1.29 -3.79
N TRP A 149 10.71 1.94 -3.97
CA TRP A 149 10.52 3.38 -3.83
C TRP A 149 9.42 3.61 -2.79
N TRP A 150 9.60 4.61 -1.94
CA TRP A 150 8.62 4.97 -0.92
C TRP A 150 7.70 6.08 -1.41
N SER A 151 6.42 5.75 -1.66
CA SER A 151 5.37 6.74 -1.86
C SER A 151 4.58 6.90 -0.57
N PHE A 152 4.77 8.01 0.16
CA PHE A 152 4.15 8.20 1.48
C PHE A 152 2.64 8.10 1.41
N ALA A 153 2.03 8.71 0.40
CA ALA A 153 0.60 8.57 0.17
C ALA A 153 0.23 8.71 -1.30
N ASN A 154 -0.88 8.10 -1.67
CA ASN A 154 -1.68 8.54 -2.78
C ASN A 154 -2.72 9.53 -2.25
N GLU A 155 -2.71 10.76 -2.81
CA GLU A 155 -3.67 11.82 -2.45
C GLU A 155 -3.68 12.12 -0.95
N TYR A 156 -2.49 12.48 -0.42
CA TYR A 156 -2.29 12.74 1.01
C TYR A 156 -3.25 13.81 1.56
N ASP A 157 -3.59 14.79 0.75
CA ASP A 157 -4.47 15.92 1.06
C ASP A 157 -5.95 15.50 1.24
N LEU A 158 -6.33 14.29 0.83
CA LEU A 158 -7.65 13.71 1.09
C LEU A 158 -7.69 12.92 2.41
N ILE A 159 -6.57 12.63 3.04
CA ILE A 159 -6.49 11.98 4.36
C ILE A 159 -6.58 13.06 5.45
N LYS A 160 -7.80 13.52 5.73
CA LYS A 160 -8.07 14.74 6.52
C LYS A 160 -7.69 14.66 8.01
N ASN A 161 -7.43 13.47 8.53
CA ASN A 161 -7.00 13.26 9.92
C ASN A 161 -5.48 13.25 10.10
N LYS A 162 -4.72 13.63 9.09
CA LYS A 162 -3.27 13.77 9.14
C LYS A 162 -2.87 15.20 8.76
N SER A 163 -2.09 15.83 9.61
CA SER A 163 -1.55 17.17 9.38
C SER A 163 -0.28 17.13 8.51
N ILE A 164 0.22 18.30 8.13
CA ILE A 164 1.51 18.40 7.42
C ILE A 164 2.65 17.90 8.32
N GLU A 165 2.60 18.23 9.61
CA GLU A 165 3.59 17.80 10.60
C GLU A 165 3.60 16.25 10.75
N ASP A 166 2.44 15.59 10.63
CA ASP A 166 2.37 14.13 10.58
C ASP A 166 3.14 13.58 9.36
N TRP A 167 2.93 14.17 8.19
CA TRP A 167 3.63 13.75 6.97
C TRP A 167 5.14 13.98 7.05
N GLU A 168 5.58 15.09 7.62
CA GLU A 168 7.00 15.36 7.88
C GLU A 168 7.57 14.33 8.86
N ARG A 169 6.85 14.01 9.93
CA ARG A 169 7.24 12.98 10.89
C ARG A 169 7.34 11.60 10.24
N TYR A 170 6.38 11.22 9.39
CA TYR A 170 6.40 9.94 8.68
C TYR A 170 7.57 9.85 7.69
N ALA A 171 7.87 10.94 7.00
CA ALA A 171 9.03 11.03 6.15
C ALA A 171 10.32 10.80 6.93
N GLN A 172 10.46 11.44 8.10
CA GLN A 172 11.61 11.27 8.97
C GLN A 172 11.77 9.82 9.46
N ILE A 173 10.68 9.16 9.83
CA ILE A 173 10.69 7.74 10.25
C ILE A 173 11.24 6.84 9.14
N ILE A 174 10.80 7.03 7.90
CA ILE A 174 11.31 6.25 6.77
C ILE A 174 12.80 6.53 6.54
N VAL A 175 13.23 7.81 6.61
CA VAL A 175 14.65 8.18 6.48
C VAL A 175 15.51 7.47 7.55
N GLU A 176 15.03 7.43 8.78
CA GLU A 176 15.75 6.80 9.91
C GLU A 176 15.75 5.27 9.84
N SER A 177 14.72 4.68 9.20
CA SER A 177 14.50 3.23 9.16
C SER A 177 15.00 2.57 7.87
N ASP A 178 15.30 3.34 6.83
CA ASP A 178 15.78 2.86 5.54
C ASP A 178 17.28 3.09 5.37
N PRO A 179 18.13 2.08 5.59
CA PRO A 179 19.58 2.24 5.56
C PRO A 179 20.15 2.41 4.14
N TYR A 180 19.32 2.25 3.10
CA TYR A 180 19.74 2.29 1.69
C TYR A 180 19.34 3.57 0.98
N ASP A 181 18.63 4.47 1.66
CA ASP A 181 18.21 5.79 1.14
C ASP A 181 17.43 5.71 -0.18
N HIS A 182 16.44 4.81 -0.23
CA HIS A 182 15.58 4.66 -1.40
C HIS A 182 14.83 5.96 -1.74
N LEU A 183 14.45 6.10 -3.01
CA LEU A 183 13.71 7.27 -3.48
C LEU A 183 12.37 7.41 -2.77
N ARG A 184 11.99 8.65 -2.49
CA ARG A 184 10.79 9.02 -1.74
C ARG A 184 9.92 9.99 -2.52
N SER A 185 8.62 9.82 -2.43
CA SER A 185 7.63 10.70 -3.07
C SER A 185 6.37 10.80 -2.22
N ILE A 186 5.58 11.83 -2.49
CA ILE A 186 4.22 11.97 -2.00
C ILE A 186 3.34 12.53 -3.13
N HIS A 187 2.09 12.11 -3.19
CA HIS A 187 1.17 12.51 -4.25
C HIS A 187 -0.04 13.23 -3.66
N ASN A 188 -0.39 14.41 -4.22
CA ASN A 188 -1.59 15.16 -3.88
C ASN A 188 -2.73 14.86 -4.87
N GLY A 189 -3.98 14.93 -4.40
CA GLY A 189 -5.18 14.74 -5.22
C GLY A 189 -5.68 16.01 -5.87
N ASN A 190 -5.42 17.16 -5.24
CA ASN A 190 -5.84 18.46 -5.74
C ASN A 190 -4.70 19.13 -6.52
N GLN A 191 -5.01 19.58 -7.72
CA GLN A 191 -4.12 20.38 -8.57
C GLN A 191 -4.34 21.88 -8.31
#